data_ee5d40ac06fc111f5e8d3c9d2b65c9d7
#
_entry.id   ee5d40ac06fc111f5e8d3c9d2b65c9d7
#
_cell.length_a   1.000
_cell.length_b   1.000
_cell.length_c   1.000
_cell.angle_alpha   90.00
_cell.angle_beta   90.00
_cell.angle_gamma   90.00
#
_symmetry.space_group_name_H-M   'P 1'
#
loop_
_entity.id
_entity.type
_entity.pdbx_description
1 polymer ?
#
loop_
_entity_poly.entity_id
_entity_poly.type
_entity_poly.pdbx_seq_one_letter_code
_entity_poly.pdbx_strand_id
1 'polypeptide(L)'
;MDKILRLTLLIDFYGDLLTEKQYKAFEQYYMQDLSLNELGELYCVSPQAVRDLIRRTEKILEHYEEKLKLLEKHLEQEKKLEKIKELLKAIKDQIPESAPAENILLKLQSMIESF
;
A
#
# COMPACT_ATOMS: atom_id res chain seq x y z
N MET A 1 8.34 -7.60 -5.49
CA MET A 1 6.93 -7.36 -5.02
C MET A 1 5.98 -7.90 -6.07
N ASP A 2 4.99 -8.64 -5.64
CA ASP A 2 3.94 -9.17 -6.51
C ASP A 2 3.14 -8.03 -7.18
N LYS A 3 2.76 -8.22 -8.43
CA LYS A 3 2.03 -7.21 -9.22
C LYS A 3 0.70 -6.81 -8.57
N ILE A 4 -0.08 -7.77 -8.10
CA ILE A 4 -1.38 -7.50 -7.47
C ILE A 4 -1.20 -6.74 -6.17
N LEU A 5 -0.22 -7.13 -5.35
CA LEU A 5 0.10 -6.41 -4.12
C LEU A 5 0.52 -4.97 -4.42
N ARG A 6 1.39 -4.77 -5.41
CA ARG A 6 1.82 -3.44 -5.82
C ARG A 6 0.66 -2.57 -6.26
N LEU A 7 -0.22 -3.11 -7.11
CA LEU A 7 -1.39 -2.37 -7.60
C LEU A 7 -2.37 -2.03 -6.47
N THR A 8 -2.54 -2.92 -5.51
CA THR A 8 -3.37 -2.67 -4.32
C THR A 8 -2.82 -1.51 -3.50
N LEU A 9 -1.50 -1.47 -3.31
CA LEU A 9 -0.85 -0.36 -2.59
C LEU A 9 -0.94 0.95 -3.38
N LEU A 10 -0.79 0.90 -4.69
CA LEU A 10 -0.93 2.09 -5.54
C LEU A 10 -2.36 2.65 -5.49
N ILE A 11 -3.38 1.80 -5.49
CA ILE A 11 -4.76 2.24 -5.39
C ILE A 11 -5.05 2.87 -4.02
N ASP A 12 -4.42 2.37 -2.96
CA ASP A 12 -4.55 2.97 -1.63
C ASP A 12 -4.01 4.41 -1.60
N PHE A 13 -2.90 4.67 -2.27
CA PHE A 13 -2.31 6.01 -2.32
C PHE A 13 -2.98 6.93 -3.33
N TYR A 14 -3.32 6.43 -4.51
CA TYR A 14 -3.73 7.25 -5.64
C TYR A 14 -5.17 7.03 -6.10
N GLY A 15 -5.92 6.16 -5.44
CA GLY A 15 -7.28 5.81 -5.86
C GLY A 15 -8.23 7.00 -5.95
N ASP A 16 -8.08 7.96 -5.04
CA ASP A 16 -8.90 9.16 -5.02
C ASP A 16 -8.66 10.09 -6.21
N LEU A 17 -7.55 9.90 -6.92
CA LEU A 17 -7.21 10.67 -8.12
C LEU A 17 -7.79 10.04 -9.40
N LEU A 18 -8.38 8.85 -9.29
CA LEU A 18 -9.01 8.17 -10.40
C LEU A 18 -10.46 8.63 -10.57
N THR A 19 -11.00 8.46 -11.77
CA THR A 19 -12.45 8.60 -11.96
C THR A 19 -13.16 7.47 -11.23
N GLU A 20 -14.43 7.68 -10.90
CA GLU A 20 -15.23 6.64 -10.25
C GLU A 20 -15.30 5.36 -11.08
N LYS A 21 -15.43 5.49 -12.39
CA LYS A 21 -15.47 4.36 -13.32
C LYS A 21 -14.15 3.58 -13.31
N GLN A 22 -13.01 4.27 -13.33
CA GLN A 22 -11.69 3.66 -13.26
C GLN A 22 -11.49 2.91 -11.95
N TYR A 23 -11.82 3.54 -10.85
CA TYR A 23 -11.69 2.95 -9.52
C TYR A 23 -12.55 1.69 -9.37
N LYS A 24 -13.83 1.78 -9.74
CA LYS A 24 -14.75 0.65 -9.63
C LYS A 24 -14.35 -0.53 -10.50
N ALA A 25 -13.98 -0.29 -11.74
CA ALA A 25 -13.56 -1.36 -12.65
C ALA A 25 -12.32 -2.07 -12.10
N PHE A 26 -11.35 -1.32 -11.62
CA PHE A 26 -10.13 -1.85 -11.01
C PHE A 26 -10.46 -2.70 -9.77
N GLU A 27 -11.27 -2.16 -8.85
CA GLU A 27 -11.66 -2.85 -7.63
C GLU A 27 -12.41 -4.14 -7.91
N GLN A 28 -13.39 -4.09 -8.80
CA GLN A 28 -14.18 -5.27 -9.15
C GLN A 28 -13.35 -6.37 -9.81
N TYR A 29 -12.40 -5.99 -10.65
CA TYR A 29 -11.55 -6.96 -11.32
C TYR A 29 -10.50 -7.59 -10.39
N TYR A 30 -9.77 -6.77 -9.65
CA TYR A 30 -8.65 -7.24 -8.82
C TYR A 30 -9.04 -7.69 -7.41
N MET A 31 -10.04 -7.06 -6.81
CA MET A 31 -10.43 -7.33 -5.41
C MET A 31 -11.67 -8.20 -5.29
N GLN A 32 -12.59 -8.10 -6.24
CA GLN A 32 -13.83 -8.89 -6.22
C GLN A 32 -13.83 -10.06 -7.19
N ASP A 33 -12.73 -10.29 -7.90
CA ASP A 33 -12.52 -11.40 -8.83
C ASP A 33 -13.56 -11.50 -9.95
N LEU A 34 -14.14 -10.38 -10.37
CA LEU A 34 -15.03 -10.37 -11.52
C LEU A 34 -14.23 -10.52 -12.83
N SER A 35 -14.72 -11.35 -13.74
CA SER A 35 -14.09 -11.55 -15.03
C SER A 35 -14.32 -10.36 -15.96
N LEU A 36 -13.50 -10.26 -17.00
CA LEU A 36 -13.71 -9.24 -18.05
C LEU A 36 -15.08 -9.41 -18.72
N ASN A 37 -15.55 -10.65 -18.92
CA ASN A 37 -16.87 -10.91 -19.45
C ASN A 37 -17.97 -10.43 -18.55
N GLU A 38 -17.89 -10.71 -17.26
CA GLU A 38 -18.86 -10.26 -16.26
C GLU A 38 -18.92 -8.74 -16.18
N LEU A 39 -17.77 -8.09 -16.17
CA LEU A 39 -17.70 -6.63 -16.15
C LEU A 39 -18.22 -6.01 -17.45
N GLY A 40 -17.95 -6.64 -18.58
CA GLY A 40 -18.49 -6.22 -19.86
C GLY A 40 -20.02 -6.24 -19.89
N GLU A 41 -20.60 -7.30 -19.36
CA GLU A 41 -22.06 -7.41 -19.23
C GLU A 41 -22.62 -6.34 -18.28
N LEU A 42 -21.97 -6.15 -17.14
CA LEU A 42 -22.38 -5.17 -16.13
C LEU A 42 -22.37 -3.73 -16.68
N TYR A 43 -21.37 -3.38 -17.45
CA TYR A 43 -21.20 -2.03 -18.01
C TYR A 43 -21.75 -1.88 -19.43
N CYS A 44 -22.30 -2.93 -20.01
CA CYS A 44 -22.82 -2.93 -21.37
C CYS A 44 -21.73 -2.54 -22.40
N VAL A 45 -20.54 -3.06 -22.23
CA VAL A 45 -19.42 -2.87 -23.14
C VAL A 45 -18.74 -4.22 -23.43
N SER A 46 -17.84 -4.26 -24.40
CA SER A 46 -17.11 -5.49 -24.72
C SER A 46 -16.09 -5.82 -23.61
N PRO A 47 -15.76 -7.12 -23.43
CA PRO A 47 -14.69 -7.51 -22.50
C PRO A 47 -13.35 -6.82 -22.82
N GLN A 48 -13.07 -6.59 -24.11
CA GLN A 48 -11.86 -5.89 -24.54
C GLN A 48 -11.86 -4.42 -24.08
N ALA A 49 -13.01 -3.76 -24.11
CA ALA A 49 -13.13 -2.39 -23.60
C ALA A 49 -12.87 -2.31 -22.10
N VAL A 50 -13.34 -3.30 -21.32
CA VAL A 50 -13.04 -3.40 -19.89
C VAL A 50 -11.54 -3.59 -19.66
N ARG A 51 -10.94 -4.49 -20.42
CA ARG A 51 -9.50 -4.76 -20.33
C ARG A 51 -8.68 -3.48 -20.58
N ASP A 52 -9.05 -2.73 -21.61
CA ASP A 52 -8.39 -1.48 -21.95
C ASP A 52 -8.54 -0.43 -20.86
N LEU A 53 -9.72 -0.34 -20.25
CA LEU A 53 -9.97 0.55 -19.12
C LEU A 53 -9.08 0.21 -17.92
N ILE A 54 -8.99 -1.08 -17.56
CA ILE A 54 -8.16 -1.54 -16.45
C ILE A 54 -6.69 -1.26 -16.72
N ARG A 55 -6.21 -1.55 -17.92
CA ARG A 55 -4.82 -1.27 -18.31
C ARG A 55 -4.47 0.21 -18.26
N ARG A 56 -5.37 1.07 -18.72
CA ARG A 56 -5.17 2.52 -18.62
C ARG A 56 -5.13 2.97 -17.17
N THR A 57 -5.98 2.40 -16.33
CA THR A 57 -5.99 2.70 -14.89
C THR A 57 -4.67 2.31 -14.24
N GLU A 58 -4.13 1.12 -14.57
CA GLU A 58 -2.82 0.70 -14.08
C GLU A 58 -1.71 1.69 -14.50
N LYS A 59 -1.73 2.14 -15.73
CA LYS A 59 -0.75 3.12 -16.25
C LYS A 59 -0.87 4.47 -15.55
N ILE A 60 -2.09 4.90 -15.25
CA ILE A 60 -2.32 6.15 -14.53
C ILE A 60 -1.74 6.05 -13.11
N LEU A 61 -1.98 4.94 -12.42
CA LEU A 61 -1.42 4.71 -11.09
C LEU A 61 0.11 4.72 -11.10
N GLU A 62 0.72 4.03 -12.06
CA GLU A 62 2.19 4.01 -12.19
C GLU A 62 2.74 5.38 -12.56
N HIS A 63 2.02 6.15 -13.35
CA HIS A 63 2.41 7.53 -13.69
C HIS A 63 2.43 8.43 -12.46
N TYR A 64 1.42 8.34 -11.59
CA TYR A 64 1.41 9.08 -10.33
C TYR A 64 2.55 8.66 -9.43
N GLU A 65 2.83 7.37 -9.34
CA GLU A 65 3.94 6.86 -8.52
C GLU A 65 5.30 7.34 -9.07
N GLU A 66 5.48 7.36 -10.37
CA GLU A 66 6.69 7.88 -10.99
C GLU A 66 6.95 9.35 -10.60
N LYS A 67 5.87 10.14 -10.53
CA LYS A 67 5.97 11.57 -10.20
C LYS A 67 6.04 11.84 -8.71
N LEU A 68 5.23 11.18 -7.91
CA LEU A 68 5.04 11.50 -6.49
C LEU A 68 5.83 10.59 -5.56
N LYS A 69 6.06 9.35 -5.94
CA LYS A 69 6.87 8.36 -5.20
C LYS A 69 6.39 8.11 -3.76
N LEU A 70 5.09 8.20 -3.51
CA LEU A 70 4.51 8.01 -2.18
C LEU A 70 4.67 6.57 -1.69
N LEU A 71 4.47 5.59 -2.58
CA LEU A 71 4.67 4.18 -2.25
C LEU A 71 6.13 3.88 -1.95
N GLU A 72 7.05 4.34 -2.80
CA GLU A 72 8.49 4.16 -2.61
C GLU A 72 8.94 4.73 -1.26
N LYS A 73 8.52 5.95 -0.94
CA LYS A 73 8.84 6.60 0.33
C LYS A 73 8.25 5.85 1.52
N HIS A 74 7.03 5.37 1.38
CA HIS A 74 6.36 4.59 2.43
C HIS A 74 7.10 3.29 2.71
N LEU A 75 7.49 2.55 1.67
CA LEU A 75 8.25 1.30 1.81
C LEU A 75 9.62 1.53 2.45
N GLU A 76 10.31 2.60 2.09
CA GLU A 76 11.58 2.99 2.71
C GLU A 76 11.40 3.32 4.20
N GLN A 77 10.34 4.05 4.52
CA GLN A 77 9.99 4.40 5.90
C GLN A 77 9.70 3.16 6.74
N GLU A 78 8.94 2.22 6.19
CA GLU A 78 8.64 0.96 6.87
C GLU A 78 9.91 0.17 7.18
N LYS A 79 10.85 0.11 6.24
CA LYS A 79 12.15 -0.56 6.46
C LYS A 79 12.94 0.10 7.58
N LYS A 80 12.96 1.43 7.61
CA LYS A 80 13.66 2.18 8.67
C LYS A 80 13.02 1.95 10.03
N LEU A 81 11.68 1.97 10.10
CA LEU A 81 10.95 1.71 11.34
C LEU A 81 11.19 0.30 11.86
N GLU A 82 11.19 -0.69 10.98
CA GLU A 82 11.47 -2.08 11.35
C GLU A 82 12.88 -2.22 11.93
N LYS A 83 13.85 -1.58 11.30
CA LYS A 83 15.24 -1.57 11.79
C LYS A 83 15.36 -0.88 13.14
N ILE A 84 14.67 0.23 13.36
CA ILE A 84 14.63 0.93 14.64
C ILE A 84 14.02 0.04 15.72
N LYS A 85 12.93 -0.67 15.41
CA LYS A 85 12.30 -1.62 16.33
C LYS A 85 13.26 -2.73 16.75
N GLU A 86 13.99 -3.29 15.79
CA GLU A 86 15.00 -4.32 16.05
C GLU A 86 16.10 -3.82 16.98
N LEU A 87 16.61 -2.61 16.73
CA LEU A 87 17.64 -2.00 17.57
C LEU A 87 17.15 -1.71 18.98
N LEU A 88 15.92 -1.21 19.11
CA LEU A 88 15.31 -0.96 20.43
C LEU A 88 15.14 -2.25 21.21
N LYS A 89 14.72 -3.32 20.56
CA LYS A 89 14.58 -4.63 21.18
C LYS A 89 15.92 -5.16 21.68
N ALA A 90 16.98 -5.03 20.86
CA ALA A 90 18.33 -5.45 21.24
C ALA A 90 18.84 -4.66 22.45
N ILE A 91 18.61 -3.36 22.49
CA ILE A 91 18.97 -2.51 23.64
C ILE A 91 18.19 -2.90 24.90
N LYS A 92 16.88 -3.13 24.75
CA LYS A 92 16.02 -3.53 25.87
C LYS A 92 16.50 -4.83 26.51
N ASP A 93 16.93 -5.81 25.70
CA ASP A 93 17.41 -7.10 26.19
C ASP A 93 18.74 -6.97 26.97
N GLN A 94 19.49 -5.87 26.79
CA GLN A 94 20.75 -5.61 27.47
C GLN A 94 20.63 -4.72 28.70
N ILE A 95 19.43 -4.16 28.98
CA ILE A 95 19.21 -3.24 30.10
C ILE A 95 18.49 -3.98 31.23
N PRO A 96 18.94 -3.86 32.50
CA PRO A 96 18.23 -4.41 33.64
C PRO A 96 16.82 -3.81 33.80
N GLU A 97 15.85 -4.62 34.23
CA GLU A 97 14.45 -4.21 34.34
C GLU A 97 14.23 -2.97 35.22
N SER A 98 15.09 -2.72 36.18
CA SER A 98 14.99 -1.58 37.11
C SER A 98 15.74 -0.34 36.64
N ALA A 99 16.34 -0.34 35.42
CA ALA A 99 17.12 0.79 34.92
C ALA A 99 16.20 1.95 34.52
N PRO A 100 16.56 3.22 34.84
CA PRO A 100 15.77 4.38 34.35
C PRO A 100 15.64 4.48 32.83
N ALA A 101 16.61 3.95 32.09
CA ALA A 101 16.59 3.90 30.63
C ALA A 101 15.45 3.04 30.07
N GLU A 102 14.93 2.08 30.84
CA GLU A 102 13.82 1.23 30.41
C GLU A 102 12.56 2.05 30.11
N ASN A 103 12.24 3.05 30.95
CA ASN A 103 11.10 3.93 30.73
C ASN A 103 11.22 4.73 29.43
N ILE A 104 12.43 5.17 29.10
CA ILE A 104 12.72 5.90 27.86
C ILE A 104 12.51 4.98 26.66
N LEU A 105 12.99 3.75 26.74
CA LEU A 105 12.82 2.75 25.68
C LEU A 105 11.35 2.42 25.45
N LEU A 106 10.56 2.24 26.51
CA LEU A 106 9.14 1.98 26.41
C LEU A 106 8.39 3.13 25.73
N LYS A 107 8.76 4.37 26.05
CA LYS A 107 8.19 5.55 25.39
C LYS A 107 8.54 5.60 23.90
N LEU A 108 9.78 5.30 23.54
CA LEU A 108 10.21 5.25 22.14
C LEU A 108 9.48 4.16 21.35
N GLN A 109 9.32 2.97 21.93
CA GLN A 109 8.57 1.89 21.31
C GLN A 109 7.11 2.27 21.09
N SER A 110 6.48 2.91 22.06
CA SER A 110 5.10 3.39 21.94
C SER A 110 4.95 4.43 20.83
N MET A 111 5.90 5.35 20.72
CA MET A 111 5.89 6.36 19.67
C MET A 111 6.04 5.74 18.27
N ILE A 112 6.88 4.72 18.13
CA ILE A 112 7.10 4.02 16.86
C ILE A 112 5.85 3.22 16.46
N GLU A 113 5.19 2.57 17.42
CA GLU A 113 3.98 1.79 17.15
C GLU A 113 2.79 2.67 16.78
N SER A 114 2.77 3.92 17.20
CA SER A 114 1.72 4.87 16.83
C SER A 114 1.96 5.54 15.47
N PHE A 115 3.05 5.24 14.86
CA PHE A 115 3.44 5.84 13.57
C PHE A 115 2.62 5.28 12.36
#